data_4c24db1566b31cf35a75116eeafc25c7
#
_entry.id   4c24db1566b31cf35a75116eeafc25c7
#
_cell.length_a   1.000
_cell.length_b   1.000
_cell.length_c   1.000
_cell.angle_alpha   90.00
_cell.angle_beta   90.00
_cell.angle_gamma   90.00
#
_symmetry.space_group_name_H-M   'P 1'
#
loop_
_entity.id
_entity.type
_entity.pdbx_description
1 polymer ?
#
loop_
_entity_poly.entity_id
_entity_poly.type
_entity_poly.pdbx_seq_one_letter_code
_entity_poly.pdbx_strand_id
1 'polypeptide(L)'
;LALVPSLSLAVLGLLSFGVFMGAIDVVVNIHAILVEQAAGKRMMSGMHAFWSVGGFAGAGLFSLWTATFGLTPLQSTCIAAGIIVTLILIIHRYLLPYGGGDGGALIAIPRGIVIVVGIVAFISFLSEGAIMDWSGIFLTEVHHFDLSLAGMGFSLFSGAMLIMRFFGDVTVHHLGQKLVVLGGSVLSVLGFLAIIFGEAAILLYAGFFIIGIGVANIIPVFFSLLGKQNVMPISLAVSAVGTFGYLGILAGPAVIGFLAHATNLYAAFAFLAALTALQGILAAFVYRKMGV
;
A
#
# COMPACT_ATOMS: atom_id res chain seq x y z
N LEU A 1 2.22 -7.34 -22.51
CA LEU A 1 3.58 -7.83 -22.21
C LEU A 1 3.80 -9.26 -22.77
N ALA A 2 2.87 -10.20 -22.60
CA ALA A 2 3.03 -11.58 -23.06
C ALA A 2 3.23 -11.75 -24.59
N LEU A 3 2.97 -10.73 -25.38
CA LEU A 3 3.09 -10.73 -26.86
C LEU A 3 4.21 -9.82 -27.39
N VAL A 4 5.03 -9.27 -26.50
CA VAL A 4 5.96 -8.19 -26.87
C VAL A 4 7.26 -8.74 -27.45
N PRO A 5 7.55 -8.51 -28.76
CA PRO A 5 8.74 -9.04 -29.42
C PRO A 5 9.98 -8.15 -29.25
N SER A 6 9.87 -6.95 -28.65
CA SER A 6 10.99 -6.01 -28.54
C SER A 6 10.98 -5.23 -27.22
N LEU A 7 12.16 -4.82 -26.77
CA LEU A 7 12.33 -4.02 -25.55
C LEU A 7 11.53 -2.71 -25.60
N SER A 8 11.52 -2.03 -26.74
CA SER A 8 10.78 -0.76 -26.91
C SER A 8 9.28 -0.94 -26.71
N LEU A 9 8.69 -2.00 -27.24
CA LEU A 9 7.28 -2.32 -27.04
C LEU A 9 7.00 -2.76 -25.60
N ALA A 10 7.96 -3.43 -24.93
CA ALA A 10 7.85 -3.77 -23.52
C ALA A 10 7.79 -2.49 -22.67
N VAL A 11 8.67 -1.53 -22.91
CA VAL A 11 8.68 -0.23 -22.21
C VAL A 11 7.38 0.53 -22.44
N LEU A 12 6.88 0.62 -23.67
CA LEU A 12 5.60 1.26 -23.97
C LEU A 12 4.43 0.56 -23.26
N GLY A 13 4.43 -0.77 -23.26
CA GLY A 13 3.40 -1.56 -22.55
C GLY A 13 3.43 -1.33 -21.04
N LEU A 14 4.61 -1.28 -20.43
CA LEU A 14 4.77 -0.99 -18.99
C LEU A 14 4.35 0.45 -18.65
N LEU A 15 4.74 1.43 -19.48
CA LEU A 15 4.32 2.83 -19.29
C LEU A 15 2.80 2.96 -19.38
N SER A 16 2.18 2.35 -20.41
CA SER A 16 0.71 2.35 -20.54
C SER A 16 0.04 1.69 -19.36
N PHE A 17 0.53 0.53 -18.92
CA PHE A 17 0.02 -0.17 -17.72
C PHE A 17 0.11 0.73 -16.49
N GLY A 18 1.25 1.39 -16.25
CA GLY A 18 1.44 2.29 -15.12
C GLY A 18 0.47 3.48 -15.14
N VAL A 19 0.25 4.10 -16.31
CA VAL A 19 -0.70 5.22 -16.47
C VAL A 19 -2.12 4.77 -16.13
N PHE A 20 -2.59 3.66 -16.69
CA PHE A 20 -3.94 3.16 -16.41
C PHE A 20 -4.09 2.68 -14.97
N MET A 21 -3.07 2.03 -14.41
CA MET A 21 -3.07 1.59 -13.02
C MET A 21 -3.18 2.77 -12.06
N GLY A 22 -2.37 3.81 -12.26
CA GLY A 22 -2.44 5.04 -11.46
C GLY A 22 -3.79 5.76 -11.59
N ALA A 23 -4.36 5.80 -12.81
CA ALA A 23 -5.68 6.40 -13.04
C ALA A 23 -6.79 5.63 -12.29
N ILE A 24 -6.79 4.29 -12.37
CA ILE A 24 -7.75 3.45 -11.65
C ILE A 24 -7.62 3.65 -10.15
N ASP A 25 -6.39 3.66 -9.61
CA ASP A 25 -6.15 3.84 -8.17
C ASP A 25 -6.72 5.17 -7.67
N VAL A 26 -6.47 6.27 -8.38
CA VAL A 26 -7.04 7.58 -8.03
C VAL A 26 -8.57 7.56 -8.05
N VAL A 27 -9.18 7.02 -9.11
CA VAL A 27 -10.64 6.97 -9.26
C VAL A 27 -11.29 6.12 -8.18
N VAL A 28 -10.71 4.95 -7.88
CA VAL A 28 -11.23 4.05 -6.83
C VAL A 28 -11.14 4.71 -5.45
N ASN A 29 -10.03 5.38 -5.14
CA ASN A 29 -9.89 6.07 -3.85
C ASN A 29 -10.82 7.27 -3.71
N ILE A 30 -11.05 8.05 -4.77
CA ILE A 30 -12.07 9.12 -4.79
C ILE A 30 -13.45 8.52 -4.55
N HIS A 31 -13.80 7.46 -5.28
CA HIS A 31 -15.10 6.80 -5.14
C HIS A 31 -15.29 6.21 -3.73
N ALA A 32 -14.23 5.62 -3.14
CA ALA A 32 -14.24 5.13 -1.77
C ALA A 32 -14.55 6.23 -0.75
N ILE A 33 -13.96 7.43 -0.91
CA ILE A 33 -14.29 8.60 -0.07
C ILE A 33 -15.76 9.00 -0.23
N LEU A 34 -16.29 9.04 -1.45
CA LEU A 34 -17.68 9.38 -1.70
C LEU A 34 -18.65 8.37 -1.06
N VAL A 35 -18.35 7.07 -1.19
CA VAL A 35 -19.17 6.01 -0.59
C VAL A 35 -19.13 6.09 0.93
N GLU A 36 -17.95 6.31 1.53
CA GLU A 36 -17.81 6.48 2.98
C GLU A 36 -18.60 7.68 3.48
N GLN A 37 -18.56 8.81 2.76
CA GLN A 37 -19.33 10.02 3.09
C GLN A 37 -20.84 9.80 2.94
N ALA A 38 -21.28 9.18 1.85
CA ALA A 38 -22.69 8.89 1.60
C ALA A 38 -23.26 7.87 2.60
N ALA A 39 -22.49 6.88 2.99
CA ALA A 39 -22.89 5.86 3.98
C ALA A 39 -22.88 6.39 5.43
N GLY A 40 -22.20 7.49 5.70
CA GLY A 40 -22.04 8.03 7.06
C GLY A 40 -21.30 7.11 8.03
N LYS A 41 -20.56 6.13 7.53
CA LYS A 41 -19.84 5.12 8.32
C LYS A 41 -18.48 4.81 7.71
N ARG A 42 -17.53 4.41 8.55
CA ARG A 42 -16.18 4.06 8.11
C ARG A 42 -16.18 2.79 7.27
N MET A 43 -15.54 2.84 6.10
CA MET A 43 -15.48 1.72 5.15
C MET A 43 -14.13 1.66 4.42
N MET A 44 -13.26 2.64 4.60
CA MET A 44 -12.04 2.79 3.82
C MET A 44 -11.06 1.63 4.03
N SER A 45 -10.91 1.16 5.27
CA SER A 45 -10.00 0.02 5.56
C SER A 45 -10.48 -1.26 4.90
N GLY A 46 -11.80 -1.55 4.95
CA GLY A 46 -12.41 -2.69 4.26
C GLY A 46 -12.21 -2.61 2.75
N MET A 47 -12.36 -1.42 2.14
CA MET A 47 -12.12 -1.24 0.70
C MET A 47 -10.66 -1.52 0.34
N HIS A 48 -9.69 -1.07 1.16
CA HIS A 48 -8.28 -1.41 0.97
C HIS A 48 -7.97 -2.90 1.22
N ALA A 49 -8.75 -3.60 2.07
CA ALA A 49 -8.63 -5.04 2.22
C ALA A 49 -8.96 -5.77 0.91
N PHE A 50 -9.98 -5.34 0.17
CA PHE A 50 -10.31 -5.92 -1.13
C PHE A 50 -9.21 -5.77 -2.18
N TRP A 51 -8.38 -4.74 -2.10
CA TRP A 51 -7.16 -4.63 -2.90
C TRP A 51 -6.23 -5.83 -2.67
N SER A 52 -5.98 -6.17 -1.41
CA SER A 52 -5.15 -7.32 -1.06
C SER A 52 -5.80 -8.65 -1.49
N VAL A 53 -7.13 -8.79 -1.31
CA VAL A 53 -7.89 -9.96 -1.81
C VAL A 53 -7.73 -10.10 -3.33
N GLY A 54 -7.83 -8.98 -4.06
CA GLY A 54 -7.63 -8.96 -5.52
C GLY A 54 -6.23 -9.43 -5.92
N GLY A 55 -5.20 -8.99 -5.20
CA GLY A 55 -3.82 -9.44 -5.41
C GLY A 55 -3.66 -10.95 -5.20
N PHE A 56 -4.14 -11.47 -4.07
CA PHE A 56 -4.09 -12.91 -3.77
C PHE A 56 -4.92 -13.74 -4.77
N ALA A 57 -6.15 -13.30 -5.08
CA ALA A 57 -7.02 -13.98 -6.03
C ALA A 57 -6.40 -13.99 -7.43
N GLY A 58 -5.85 -12.86 -7.88
CA GLY A 58 -5.22 -12.76 -9.19
C GLY A 58 -4.00 -13.68 -9.33
N ALA A 59 -3.11 -13.66 -8.35
CA ALA A 59 -1.94 -14.54 -8.33
C ALA A 59 -2.33 -16.01 -8.22
N GLY A 60 -3.28 -16.35 -7.34
CA GLY A 60 -3.77 -17.71 -7.15
C GLY A 60 -4.46 -18.28 -8.39
N LEU A 61 -5.35 -17.50 -9.02
CA LEU A 61 -6.02 -17.89 -10.25
C LEU A 61 -5.05 -18.04 -11.40
N PHE A 62 -4.09 -17.12 -11.56
CA PHE A 62 -3.07 -17.24 -12.59
C PHE A 62 -2.26 -18.52 -12.43
N SER A 63 -1.83 -18.84 -11.20
CA SER A 63 -1.10 -20.07 -10.90
C SER A 63 -1.95 -21.32 -11.16
N LEU A 64 -3.21 -21.30 -10.75
CA LEU A 64 -4.16 -22.40 -11.00
C LEU A 64 -4.35 -22.64 -12.51
N TRP A 65 -4.58 -21.58 -13.28
CA TRP A 65 -4.81 -21.68 -14.72
C TRP A 65 -3.58 -22.18 -15.46
N THR A 66 -2.40 -21.71 -15.11
CA THR A 66 -1.15 -22.13 -15.77
C THR A 66 -0.70 -23.51 -15.31
N ALA A 67 -0.68 -23.80 -14.01
CA ALA A 67 -0.13 -25.03 -13.46
C ALA A 67 -1.09 -26.22 -13.59
N THR A 68 -2.42 -26.01 -13.40
CA THR A 68 -3.39 -27.11 -13.36
C THR A 68 -4.09 -27.29 -14.70
N PHE A 69 -4.46 -26.20 -15.38
CA PHE A 69 -5.17 -26.26 -16.66
C PHE A 69 -4.26 -26.12 -17.87
N GLY A 70 -2.94 -25.91 -17.69
CA GLY A 70 -1.97 -25.79 -18.76
C GLY A 70 -2.19 -24.57 -19.67
N LEU A 71 -2.89 -23.54 -19.21
CA LEU A 71 -3.12 -22.33 -19.97
C LEU A 71 -1.83 -21.52 -20.12
N THR A 72 -1.65 -20.93 -21.29
CA THR A 72 -0.54 -20.00 -21.50
C THR A 72 -0.74 -18.72 -20.67
N PRO A 73 0.35 -17.96 -20.36
CA PRO A 73 0.24 -16.67 -19.68
C PRO A 73 -0.72 -15.70 -20.39
N LEU A 74 -0.72 -15.71 -21.74
CA LEU A 74 -1.63 -14.89 -22.54
C LEU A 74 -3.10 -15.25 -22.31
N GLN A 75 -3.44 -16.57 -22.39
CA GLN A 75 -4.80 -17.05 -22.18
C GLN A 75 -5.28 -16.69 -20.76
N SER A 76 -4.45 -16.92 -19.74
CA SER A 76 -4.76 -16.58 -18.35
C SER A 76 -5.00 -15.07 -18.18
N THR A 77 -4.20 -14.24 -18.79
CA THR A 77 -4.37 -12.77 -18.75
C THR A 77 -5.64 -12.32 -19.48
N CYS A 78 -5.97 -12.92 -20.63
CA CYS A 78 -7.20 -12.62 -21.37
C CYS A 78 -8.46 -13.02 -20.55
N ILE A 79 -8.43 -14.16 -19.88
CA ILE A 79 -9.54 -14.60 -19.00
C ILE A 79 -9.70 -13.62 -17.83
N ALA A 80 -8.61 -13.24 -17.16
CA ALA A 80 -8.65 -12.26 -16.07
C ALA A 80 -9.20 -10.91 -16.54
N ALA A 81 -8.74 -10.41 -17.68
CA ALA A 81 -9.25 -9.17 -18.27
C ALA A 81 -10.74 -9.27 -18.62
N GLY A 82 -11.19 -10.38 -19.17
CA GLY A 82 -12.60 -10.64 -19.45
C GLY A 82 -13.48 -10.63 -18.19
N ILE A 83 -13.01 -11.25 -17.11
CA ILE A 83 -13.69 -11.24 -15.82
C ILE A 83 -13.80 -9.80 -15.28
N ILE A 84 -12.69 -9.04 -15.29
CA ILE A 84 -12.66 -7.65 -14.79
C ILE A 84 -13.62 -6.78 -15.61
N VAL A 85 -13.56 -6.82 -16.94
CA VAL A 85 -14.47 -6.05 -17.80
C VAL A 85 -15.92 -6.41 -17.54
N THR A 86 -16.24 -7.71 -17.43
CA THR A 86 -17.61 -8.17 -17.11
C THR A 86 -18.09 -7.63 -15.78
N LEU A 87 -17.25 -7.71 -14.74
CA LEU A 87 -17.58 -7.14 -13.43
C LEU A 87 -17.82 -5.63 -13.50
N ILE A 88 -16.98 -4.88 -14.21
CA ILE A 88 -17.16 -3.43 -14.40
C ILE A 88 -18.50 -3.16 -15.09
N LEU A 89 -18.83 -3.88 -16.16
CA LEU A 89 -20.11 -3.72 -16.88
C LEU A 89 -21.34 -4.07 -16.03
N ILE A 90 -21.20 -4.93 -15.03
CA ILE A 90 -22.28 -5.24 -14.09
C ILE A 90 -22.42 -4.16 -13.03
N ILE A 91 -21.30 -3.69 -12.46
CA ILE A 91 -21.31 -2.82 -11.28
C ILE A 91 -21.41 -1.33 -11.63
N HIS A 92 -21.07 -0.90 -12.87
CA HIS A 92 -20.97 0.52 -13.21
C HIS A 92 -22.25 1.31 -12.87
N ARG A 93 -23.43 0.71 -13.03
CA ARG A 93 -24.74 1.34 -12.72
C ARG A 93 -24.97 1.60 -11.22
N TYR A 94 -24.19 0.95 -10.35
CA TYR A 94 -24.28 1.12 -8.90
C TYR A 94 -23.23 2.09 -8.35
N LEU A 95 -22.33 2.59 -9.20
CA LEU A 95 -21.34 3.57 -8.78
C LEU A 95 -22.02 4.91 -8.51
N LEU A 96 -21.59 5.59 -7.46
CA LEU A 96 -22.08 6.93 -7.15
C LEU A 96 -21.59 7.90 -8.23
N PRO A 97 -22.47 8.79 -8.73
CA PRO A 97 -22.05 9.81 -9.67
C PRO A 97 -21.10 10.80 -8.97
N TYR A 98 -19.95 11.05 -9.58
CA TYR A 98 -19.05 12.11 -9.14
C TYR A 98 -19.35 13.36 -9.98
N GLY A 99 -19.83 14.40 -9.34
CA GLY A 99 -20.28 15.66 -9.99
C GLY A 99 -19.16 16.53 -10.55
N GLY A 100 -18.07 15.96 -10.97
CA GLY A 100 -16.95 16.66 -11.59
C GLY A 100 -16.15 17.53 -10.60
N GLY A 101 -14.84 17.59 -10.79
CA GLY A 101 -14.06 18.72 -10.31
C GLY A 101 -14.14 19.83 -11.36
N ASP A 102 -14.18 21.07 -10.98
CA ASP A 102 -13.86 22.19 -11.85
C ASP A 102 -12.60 21.84 -12.61
N GLY A 103 -12.61 21.94 -13.95
CA GLY A 103 -11.60 21.47 -14.89
C GLY A 103 -10.19 21.52 -14.32
N GLY A 104 -9.76 20.40 -13.76
CA GLY A 104 -8.64 20.35 -12.84
C GLY A 104 -7.32 20.61 -13.56
N ALA A 105 -6.39 21.22 -12.86
CA ALA A 105 -5.00 21.33 -13.30
C ALA A 105 -4.49 19.95 -13.71
N LEU A 106 -3.80 19.85 -14.84
CA LEU A 106 -3.18 18.62 -15.34
C LEU A 106 -2.17 18.02 -14.34
N ILE A 107 -1.67 18.84 -13.43
CA ILE A 107 -0.70 18.45 -12.39
C ILE A 107 -1.27 18.83 -11.03
N ALA A 108 -1.41 17.84 -10.15
CA ALA A 108 -1.85 18.02 -8.77
C ALA A 108 -0.67 18.43 -7.88
N ILE A 109 -0.44 19.72 -7.70
CA ILE A 109 0.59 20.24 -6.78
C ILE A 109 -0.01 20.26 -5.36
N PRO A 110 0.49 19.44 -4.43
CA PRO A 110 -0.04 19.37 -3.07
C PRO A 110 0.17 20.68 -2.31
N ARG A 111 -0.79 21.04 -1.44
CA ARG A 111 -0.73 22.26 -0.65
C ARG A 111 -1.08 21.99 0.81
N GLY A 112 -0.54 22.80 1.71
CA GLY A 112 -0.88 22.77 3.13
C GLY A 112 -0.74 21.37 3.74
N ILE A 113 -1.80 20.88 4.39
CA ILE A 113 -1.80 19.58 5.08
C ILE A 113 -1.66 18.39 4.12
N VAL A 114 -2.05 18.53 2.84
CA VAL A 114 -1.95 17.47 1.84
C VAL A 114 -0.47 17.09 1.56
N ILE A 115 0.46 18.05 1.69
CA ILE A 115 1.90 17.76 1.60
C ILE A 115 2.31 16.77 2.69
N VAL A 116 1.89 17.02 3.93
CA VAL A 116 2.26 16.18 5.07
C VAL A 116 1.64 14.77 4.93
N VAL A 117 0.38 14.70 4.50
CA VAL A 117 -0.28 13.41 4.21
C VAL A 117 0.44 12.68 3.06
N GLY A 118 0.88 13.40 2.04
CA GLY A 118 1.71 12.85 0.97
C GLY A 118 3.03 12.25 1.48
N ILE A 119 3.74 12.95 2.36
CA ILE A 119 4.98 12.43 2.98
C ILE A 119 4.68 11.18 3.82
N VAL A 120 3.58 11.16 4.59
CA VAL A 120 3.16 9.97 5.33
C VAL A 120 2.90 8.81 4.37
N ALA A 121 2.22 9.05 3.25
CA ALA A 121 1.99 8.03 2.24
C ALA A 121 3.30 7.55 1.60
N PHE A 122 4.21 8.46 1.27
CA PHE A 122 5.54 8.12 0.76
C PHE A 122 6.28 7.17 1.71
N ILE A 123 6.34 7.48 3.00
CA ILE A 123 7.02 6.65 4.01
C ILE A 123 6.34 5.29 4.15
N SER A 124 4.99 5.24 4.20
CA SER A 124 4.25 3.98 4.27
C SER A 124 4.57 3.05 3.11
N PHE A 125 4.44 3.55 1.88
CA PHE A 125 4.65 2.75 0.69
C PHE A 125 6.14 2.43 0.44
N LEU A 126 7.06 3.32 0.85
CA LEU A 126 8.50 3.05 0.84
C LEU A 126 8.82 1.87 1.76
N SER A 127 8.27 1.85 2.98
CA SER A 127 8.48 0.76 3.93
C SER A 127 7.85 -0.55 3.45
N GLU A 128 6.66 -0.49 2.85
CA GLU A 128 5.97 -1.67 2.27
C GLU A 128 6.79 -2.27 1.12
N GLY A 129 7.25 -1.45 0.16
CA GLY A 129 8.09 -1.89 -0.96
C GLY A 129 9.44 -2.43 -0.49
N ALA A 130 10.06 -1.79 0.50
CA ALA A 130 11.30 -2.26 1.08
C ALA A 130 11.15 -3.64 1.77
N ILE A 131 10.08 -3.85 2.54
CA ILE A 131 9.82 -5.15 3.16
C ILE A 131 9.55 -6.21 2.09
N MET A 132 8.78 -5.88 1.04
CA MET A 132 8.48 -6.80 -0.06
C MET A 132 9.75 -7.36 -0.70
N ASP A 133 10.74 -6.50 -0.98
CA ASP A 133 11.93 -6.88 -1.73
C ASP A 133 13.10 -7.34 -0.83
N TRP A 134 13.20 -6.81 0.39
CA TRP A 134 14.38 -7.03 1.24
C TRP A 134 14.16 -7.94 2.44
N SER A 135 12.92 -8.28 2.80
CA SER A 135 12.67 -9.17 3.95
C SER A 135 13.27 -10.57 3.77
N GLY A 136 13.17 -11.11 2.55
CA GLY A 136 13.75 -12.42 2.23
C GLY A 136 15.27 -12.39 2.31
N ILE A 137 15.90 -11.37 1.71
CA ILE A 137 17.36 -11.18 1.76
C ILE A 137 17.84 -10.99 3.20
N PHE A 138 17.09 -10.23 4.02
CA PHE A 138 17.41 -10.04 5.43
C PHE A 138 17.38 -11.36 6.21
N LEU A 139 16.39 -12.22 5.96
CA LEU A 139 16.32 -13.54 6.62
C LEU A 139 17.43 -14.48 6.17
N THR A 140 17.76 -14.53 4.88
CA THR A 140 18.73 -15.47 4.35
C THR A 140 20.18 -15.01 4.54
N GLU A 141 20.51 -13.77 4.22
CA GLU A 141 21.89 -13.27 4.23
C GLU A 141 22.34 -12.82 5.63
N VAL A 142 21.41 -12.33 6.47
CA VAL A 142 21.75 -11.82 7.80
C VAL A 142 21.54 -12.88 8.89
N HIS A 143 20.42 -13.59 8.83
CA HIS A 143 20.05 -14.58 9.84
C HIS A 143 20.27 -16.03 9.39
N HIS A 144 20.83 -16.24 8.19
CA HIS A 144 21.20 -17.55 7.63
C HIS A 144 20.05 -18.56 7.58
N PHE A 145 18.82 -18.06 7.33
CA PHE A 145 17.67 -18.94 7.11
C PHE A 145 17.80 -19.69 5.79
N ASP A 146 17.21 -20.87 5.73
CA ASP A 146 17.09 -21.63 4.48
C ASP A 146 16.35 -20.80 3.43
N LEU A 147 16.80 -20.87 2.17
CA LEU A 147 16.19 -20.14 1.06
C LEU A 147 14.69 -20.46 0.88
N SER A 148 14.27 -21.66 1.26
CA SER A 148 12.85 -22.05 1.25
C SER A 148 11.99 -21.21 2.20
N LEU A 149 12.56 -20.55 3.20
CA LEU A 149 11.90 -19.70 4.18
C LEU A 149 12.02 -18.19 3.86
N ALA A 150 12.74 -17.82 2.81
CA ALA A 150 12.97 -16.42 2.44
C ALA A 150 11.66 -15.61 2.32
N GLY A 151 10.60 -16.21 1.78
CA GLY A 151 9.30 -15.55 1.61
C GLY A 151 8.47 -15.37 2.89
N MET A 152 8.88 -15.98 4.02
CA MET A 152 8.07 -15.96 5.25
C MET A 152 7.93 -14.55 5.84
N GLY A 153 8.97 -13.72 5.77
CA GLY A 153 8.92 -12.34 6.27
C GLY A 153 7.82 -11.53 5.59
N PHE A 154 7.82 -11.49 4.27
CA PHE A 154 6.79 -10.80 3.50
C PHE A 154 5.41 -11.44 3.66
N SER A 155 5.32 -12.76 3.71
CA SER A 155 4.04 -13.47 3.86
C SER A 155 3.37 -13.15 5.20
N LEU A 156 4.12 -13.10 6.29
CA LEU A 156 3.61 -12.74 7.61
C LEU A 156 3.20 -11.27 7.68
N PHE A 157 4.03 -10.38 7.11
CA PHE A 157 3.73 -8.95 7.00
C PHE A 157 2.44 -8.71 6.21
N SER A 158 2.33 -9.23 5.00
CA SER A 158 1.18 -9.00 4.11
C SER A 158 -0.09 -9.68 4.61
N GLY A 159 0.03 -10.88 5.19
CA GLY A 159 -1.08 -11.59 5.83
C GLY A 159 -1.64 -10.84 7.03
N ALA A 160 -0.77 -10.35 7.91
CA ALA A 160 -1.16 -9.52 9.07
C ALA A 160 -1.84 -8.22 8.62
N MET A 161 -1.30 -7.57 7.59
CA MET A 161 -1.87 -6.35 7.01
C MET A 161 -3.26 -6.61 6.42
N LEU A 162 -3.45 -7.70 5.68
CA LEU A 162 -4.75 -8.09 5.14
C LEU A 162 -5.78 -8.30 6.25
N ILE A 163 -5.45 -9.10 7.26
CA ILE A 163 -6.32 -9.37 8.41
C ILE A 163 -6.70 -8.05 9.09
N MET A 164 -5.72 -7.21 9.36
CA MET A 164 -5.93 -5.95 10.07
C MET A 164 -6.73 -4.92 9.27
N ARG A 165 -6.64 -4.94 7.93
CA ARG A 165 -7.49 -4.12 7.05
C ARG A 165 -8.95 -4.58 7.08
N PHE A 166 -9.24 -5.88 7.13
CA PHE A 166 -10.61 -6.38 7.29
C PHE A 166 -11.27 -5.92 8.59
N PHE A 167 -10.52 -5.90 9.69
CA PHE A 167 -11.01 -5.43 10.98
C PHE A 167 -10.78 -3.94 11.20
N GLY A 168 -10.17 -3.24 10.24
CA GLY A 168 -9.71 -1.87 10.37
C GLY A 168 -10.83 -0.88 10.63
N ASP A 169 -11.94 -0.96 9.90
CA ASP A 169 -13.06 -0.04 10.08
C ASP A 169 -13.70 -0.18 11.47
N VAL A 170 -13.82 -1.42 11.97
CA VAL A 170 -14.30 -1.71 13.34
C VAL A 170 -13.29 -1.17 14.37
N THR A 171 -12.00 -1.42 14.16
CA THR A 171 -10.93 -0.94 15.04
C THR A 171 -10.91 0.59 15.10
N VAL A 172 -11.00 1.25 13.95
CA VAL A 172 -11.05 2.71 13.86
C VAL A 172 -12.35 3.26 14.46
N HIS A 173 -13.46 2.54 14.35
CA HIS A 173 -14.72 2.95 14.99
C HIS A 173 -14.60 2.98 16.53
N HIS A 174 -14.02 1.95 17.12
CA HIS A 174 -13.92 1.83 18.59
C HIS A 174 -12.77 2.64 19.19
N LEU A 175 -11.60 2.63 18.57
CA LEU A 175 -10.40 3.29 19.11
C LEU A 175 -10.20 4.73 18.61
N GLY A 176 -10.85 5.09 17.51
CA GLY A 176 -10.65 6.39 16.85
C GLY A 176 -9.43 6.38 15.92
N GLN A 177 -9.50 7.23 14.88
CA GLN A 177 -8.49 7.35 13.83
C GLN A 177 -7.10 7.64 14.38
N LYS A 178 -7.01 8.60 15.31
CA LYS A 178 -5.73 9.05 15.88
C LYS A 178 -5.00 7.93 16.61
N LEU A 179 -5.70 7.20 17.48
CA LEU A 179 -5.07 6.12 18.26
C LEU A 179 -4.64 4.96 17.35
N VAL A 180 -5.44 4.62 16.33
CA VAL A 180 -5.10 3.57 15.38
C VAL A 180 -3.85 3.93 14.58
N VAL A 181 -3.73 5.16 14.09
CA VAL A 181 -2.56 5.59 13.31
C VAL A 181 -1.31 5.73 14.18
N LEU A 182 -1.41 6.40 15.33
CA LEU A 182 -0.26 6.59 16.20
C LEU A 182 0.18 5.27 16.86
N GLY A 183 -0.76 4.48 17.35
CA GLY A 183 -0.50 3.15 17.89
C GLY A 183 0.07 2.20 16.83
N GLY A 184 -0.47 2.26 15.61
CA GLY A 184 0.07 1.51 14.46
C GLY A 184 1.51 1.89 14.12
N SER A 185 1.84 3.19 14.14
CA SER A 185 3.22 3.64 13.94
C SER A 185 4.17 3.14 15.03
N VAL A 186 3.73 3.18 16.30
CA VAL A 186 4.52 2.63 17.42
C VAL A 186 4.70 1.12 17.28
N LEU A 187 3.64 0.37 16.98
CA LEU A 187 3.73 -1.08 16.75
C LEU A 187 4.70 -1.40 15.62
N SER A 188 4.67 -0.65 14.52
CA SER A 188 5.59 -0.87 13.41
C SER A 188 7.04 -0.62 13.81
N VAL A 189 7.33 0.43 14.57
CA VAL A 189 8.67 0.67 15.13
C VAL A 189 9.12 -0.49 16.01
N LEU A 190 8.25 -0.97 16.91
CA LEU A 190 8.55 -2.12 17.77
C LEU A 190 8.81 -3.39 16.96
N GLY A 191 8.05 -3.61 15.87
CA GLY A 191 8.29 -4.71 14.95
C GLY A 191 9.64 -4.59 14.23
N PHE A 192 10.03 -3.40 13.75
CA PHE A 192 11.37 -3.17 13.20
C PHE A 192 12.47 -3.41 14.23
N LEU A 193 12.32 -2.96 15.47
CA LEU A 193 13.28 -3.24 16.54
C LEU A 193 13.37 -4.75 16.82
N ALA A 194 12.24 -5.46 16.79
CA ALA A 194 12.24 -6.91 16.98
C ALA A 194 13.04 -7.65 15.90
N ILE A 195 12.95 -7.24 14.62
CA ILE A 195 13.74 -7.87 13.56
C ILE A 195 15.20 -7.42 13.55
N ILE A 196 15.53 -6.22 14.01
CA ILE A 196 16.90 -5.70 14.06
C ILE A 196 17.70 -6.36 15.20
N PHE A 197 17.08 -6.49 16.38
CA PHE A 197 17.74 -7.01 17.58
C PHE A 197 17.39 -8.47 17.91
N GLY A 198 16.45 -9.06 17.15
CA GLY A 198 16.04 -10.44 17.35
C GLY A 198 17.03 -11.43 16.76
N GLU A 199 17.35 -12.50 17.52
CA GLU A 199 18.14 -13.63 17.05
C GLU A 199 17.28 -14.87 16.81
N ALA A 200 16.23 -15.05 17.61
CA ALA A 200 15.34 -16.19 17.48
C ALA A 200 14.34 -16.03 16.33
N ALA A 201 14.12 -17.08 15.53
CA ALA A 201 13.21 -17.09 14.40
C ALA A 201 11.81 -16.59 14.76
N ILE A 202 11.29 -16.98 15.92
CA ILE A 202 9.96 -16.53 16.38
C ILE A 202 9.88 -15.01 16.55
N LEU A 203 10.97 -14.37 17.00
CA LEU A 203 11.02 -12.92 17.20
C LEU A 203 11.09 -12.17 15.87
N LEU A 204 11.83 -12.71 14.89
CA LEU A 204 11.88 -12.16 13.54
C LEU A 204 10.52 -12.26 12.86
N TYR A 205 9.87 -13.42 12.92
CA TYR A 205 8.54 -13.62 12.34
C TYR A 205 7.48 -12.76 13.03
N ALA A 206 7.51 -12.69 14.37
CA ALA A 206 6.63 -11.79 15.12
C ALA A 206 6.87 -10.33 14.75
N GLY A 207 8.12 -9.92 14.51
CA GLY A 207 8.46 -8.57 14.07
C GLY A 207 7.80 -8.21 12.74
N PHE A 208 7.94 -9.04 11.70
CA PHE A 208 7.26 -8.80 10.42
C PHE A 208 5.73 -8.78 10.55
N PHE A 209 5.17 -9.67 11.35
CA PHE A 209 3.73 -9.70 11.62
C PHE A 209 3.25 -8.42 12.33
N ILE A 210 3.97 -7.96 13.34
CA ILE A 210 3.66 -6.73 14.09
C ILE A 210 3.77 -5.50 13.20
N ILE A 211 4.78 -5.41 12.31
CA ILE A 211 4.87 -4.33 11.34
C ILE A 211 3.62 -4.32 10.45
N GLY A 212 3.20 -5.49 9.93
CA GLY A 212 2.00 -5.62 9.10
C GLY A 212 0.73 -5.12 9.79
N ILE A 213 0.53 -5.47 11.06
CA ILE A 213 -0.58 -4.94 11.88
C ILE A 213 -0.49 -3.42 11.99
N GLY A 214 0.70 -2.90 12.28
CA GLY A 214 0.90 -1.49 12.56
C GLY A 214 0.63 -0.59 11.36
N VAL A 215 1.11 -0.95 10.16
CA VAL A 215 0.95 -0.13 8.96
C VAL A 215 -0.41 -0.26 8.29
N ALA A 216 -1.16 -1.33 8.56
CA ALA A 216 -2.33 -1.74 7.80
C ALA A 216 -3.37 -0.64 7.56
N ASN A 217 -3.68 0.14 8.60
CA ASN A 217 -4.75 1.13 8.58
C ASN A 217 -4.27 2.58 8.48
N ILE A 218 -2.97 2.83 8.37
CA ILE A 218 -2.43 4.19 8.27
C ILE A 218 -2.94 4.87 7.00
N ILE A 219 -2.72 4.24 5.84
CA ILE A 219 -3.13 4.79 4.55
C ILE A 219 -4.65 4.88 4.41
N PRO A 220 -5.46 3.84 4.69
CA PRO A 220 -6.91 3.95 4.67
C PRO A 220 -7.45 5.12 5.48
N VAL A 221 -6.94 5.31 6.70
CA VAL A 221 -7.38 6.41 7.57
C VAL A 221 -7.00 7.77 6.96
N PHE A 222 -5.82 7.91 6.37
CA PHE A 222 -5.44 9.18 5.74
C PHE A 222 -6.26 9.47 4.48
N PHE A 223 -6.62 8.48 3.68
CA PHE A 223 -7.57 8.69 2.57
C PHE A 223 -8.94 9.15 3.08
N SER A 224 -9.48 8.56 4.15
CA SER A 224 -10.69 9.08 4.81
C SER A 224 -10.53 10.54 5.27
N LEU A 225 -9.36 10.92 5.80
CA LEU A 225 -9.08 12.29 6.24
C LEU A 225 -8.98 13.27 5.07
N LEU A 226 -8.51 12.85 3.89
CA LEU A 226 -8.52 13.69 2.70
C LEU A 226 -9.93 14.12 2.29
N GLY A 227 -10.94 13.31 2.59
CA GLY A 227 -12.33 13.68 2.39
C GLY A 227 -12.84 14.82 3.29
N LYS A 228 -12.09 15.19 4.33
CA LYS A 228 -12.45 16.24 5.32
C LYS A 228 -11.62 17.52 5.20
N GLN A 229 -10.56 17.52 4.39
CA GLN A 229 -9.73 18.71 4.19
C GLN A 229 -10.38 19.69 3.24
N ASN A 230 -10.12 21.00 3.43
CA ASN A 230 -10.68 22.08 2.61
C ASN A 230 -9.59 22.91 1.92
N VAL A 231 -8.37 22.35 1.80
CA VAL A 231 -7.20 23.08 1.26
C VAL A 231 -7.17 23.03 -0.26
N MET A 232 -7.65 21.90 -0.83
CA MET A 232 -7.70 21.68 -2.27
C MET A 232 -8.81 20.66 -2.64
N PRO A 233 -9.24 20.61 -3.91
CA PRO A 233 -10.23 19.63 -4.38
C PRO A 233 -9.81 18.19 -4.04
N ILE A 234 -10.77 17.36 -3.64
CA ILE A 234 -10.52 15.95 -3.22
C ILE A 234 -9.77 15.17 -4.31
N SER A 235 -10.19 15.33 -5.58
CA SER A 235 -9.53 14.65 -6.71
C SER A 235 -8.05 14.98 -6.82
N LEU A 236 -7.68 16.26 -6.68
CA LEU A 236 -6.28 16.69 -6.72
C LEU A 236 -5.52 16.26 -5.47
N ALA A 237 -6.16 16.25 -4.29
CA ALA A 237 -5.55 15.79 -3.05
C ALA A 237 -5.23 14.29 -3.11
N VAL A 238 -6.19 13.46 -3.56
CA VAL A 238 -6.00 12.01 -3.74
C VAL A 238 -4.92 11.72 -4.78
N SER A 239 -4.94 12.42 -5.94
CA SER A 239 -3.91 12.26 -6.98
C SER A 239 -2.51 12.62 -6.47
N ALA A 240 -2.38 13.73 -5.72
CA ALA A 240 -1.11 14.14 -5.15
C ALA A 240 -0.58 13.11 -4.13
N VAL A 241 -1.43 12.68 -3.18
CA VAL A 241 -1.04 11.68 -2.16
C VAL A 241 -0.72 10.33 -2.79
N GLY A 242 -1.50 9.89 -3.79
CA GLY A 242 -1.20 8.68 -4.57
C GLY A 242 0.15 8.76 -5.27
N THR A 243 0.47 9.91 -5.89
CA THR A 243 1.79 10.12 -6.53
C THR A 243 2.94 9.98 -5.52
N PHE A 244 2.81 10.57 -4.32
CA PHE A 244 3.80 10.39 -3.25
C PHE A 244 3.91 8.92 -2.82
N GLY A 245 2.79 8.22 -2.70
CA GLY A 245 2.77 6.78 -2.40
C GLY A 245 3.53 5.98 -3.46
N TYR A 246 3.21 6.15 -4.74
CA TYR A 246 3.92 5.46 -5.83
C TYR A 246 5.41 5.79 -5.89
N LEU A 247 5.80 7.04 -5.66
CA LEU A 247 7.21 7.40 -5.52
C LEU A 247 7.87 6.66 -4.36
N GLY A 248 7.15 6.49 -3.24
CA GLY A 248 7.64 5.75 -2.08
C GLY A 248 7.91 4.28 -2.40
N ILE A 249 6.92 3.57 -2.97
CA ILE A 249 7.08 2.14 -3.25
C ILE A 249 8.18 1.86 -4.29
N LEU A 250 8.36 2.76 -5.27
CA LEU A 250 9.43 2.65 -6.26
C LEU A 250 10.81 2.99 -5.68
N ALA A 251 10.87 4.00 -4.80
CA ALA A 251 12.13 4.42 -4.17
C ALA A 251 12.60 3.45 -3.09
N GLY A 252 11.67 2.79 -2.38
CA GLY A 252 11.96 1.94 -1.23
C GLY A 252 13.04 0.90 -1.49
N PRO A 253 12.87 -0.01 -2.45
CA PRO A 253 13.86 -1.04 -2.76
C PRO A 253 15.24 -0.46 -3.11
N ALA A 254 15.28 0.62 -3.90
CA ALA A 254 16.52 1.27 -4.30
C ALA A 254 17.23 1.95 -3.12
N VAL A 255 16.50 2.72 -2.31
CA VAL A 255 17.05 3.40 -1.13
C VAL A 255 17.64 2.40 -0.15
N ILE A 256 16.89 1.31 0.14
CA ILE A 256 17.38 0.26 1.04
C ILE A 256 18.57 -0.47 0.44
N GLY A 257 18.58 -0.76 -0.86
CA GLY A 257 19.71 -1.38 -1.54
C GLY A 257 20.98 -0.53 -1.48
N PHE A 258 20.89 0.76 -1.78
CA PHE A 258 22.03 1.67 -1.67
C PHE A 258 22.53 1.81 -0.23
N LEU A 259 21.61 1.90 0.72
CA LEU A 259 21.98 2.03 2.13
C LEU A 259 22.62 0.73 2.66
N ALA A 260 22.06 -0.42 2.30
CA ALA A 260 22.60 -1.72 2.67
C ALA A 260 24.00 -1.94 2.07
N HIS A 261 24.21 -1.53 0.80
CA HIS A 261 25.52 -1.62 0.15
C HIS A 261 26.56 -0.69 0.79
N ALA A 262 26.14 0.53 1.15
CA ALA A 262 27.04 1.51 1.78
C ALA A 262 27.36 1.18 3.25
N THR A 263 26.50 0.41 3.92
CA THR A 263 26.60 0.08 5.34
C THR A 263 26.38 -1.42 5.61
N ASN A 264 25.15 -1.79 5.90
CA ASN A 264 24.65 -3.17 6.03
C ASN A 264 23.10 -3.17 6.11
N LEU A 265 22.51 -4.36 6.06
CA LEU A 265 21.04 -4.50 6.11
C LEU A 265 20.44 -4.10 7.48
N TYR A 266 21.16 -4.27 8.59
CA TYR A 266 20.68 -3.80 9.90
C TYR A 266 20.49 -2.29 9.92
N ALA A 267 21.45 -1.52 9.39
CA ALA A 267 21.34 -0.06 9.28
C ALA A 267 20.20 0.35 8.34
N ALA A 268 20.00 -0.39 7.25
CA ALA A 268 18.91 -0.13 6.31
C ALA A 268 17.52 -0.35 6.96
N PHE A 269 17.36 -1.40 7.75
CA PHE A 269 16.12 -1.64 8.51
C PHE A 269 15.96 -0.67 9.69
N ALA A 270 17.05 -0.24 10.33
CA ALA A 270 17.02 0.83 11.33
C ALA A 270 16.57 2.17 10.72
N PHE A 271 16.97 2.46 9.49
CA PHE A 271 16.47 3.61 8.74
C PHE A 271 14.96 3.54 8.50
N LEU A 272 14.42 2.36 8.14
CA LEU A 272 12.95 2.15 8.03
C LEU A 272 12.25 2.38 9.37
N ALA A 273 12.80 1.90 10.46
CA ALA A 273 12.28 2.16 11.82
C ALA A 273 12.23 3.67 12.13
N ALA A 274 13.30 4.40 11.80
CA ALA A 274 13.36 5.86 11.99
C ALA A 274 12.35 6.60 11.10
N LEU A 275 12.21 6.21 9.83
CA LEU A 275 11.18 6.76 8.95
C LEU A 275 9.77 6.49 9.47
N THR A 276 9.49 5.29 9.97
CA THR A 276 8.19 4.94 10.56
C THR A 276 7.91 5.74 11.84
N ALA A 277 8.92 6.00 12.67
CA ALA A 277 8.81 6.90 13.82
C ALA A 277 8.49 8.34 13.37
N LEU A 278 9.19 8.85 12.35
CA LEU A 278 8.92 10.15 11.73
C LEU A 278 7.49 10.21 11.18
N GLN A 279 7.02 9.15 10.53
CA GLN A 279 5.64 9.02 10.06
C GLN A 279 4.63 9.21 11.20
N GLY A 280 4.86 8.59 12.34
CA GLY A 280 4.02 8.76 13.54
C GLY A 280 4.00 10.21 14.04
N ILE A 281 5.15 10.89 14.04
CA ILE A 281 5.26 12.32 14.41
C ILE A 281 4.49 13.20 13.41
N LEU A 282 4.66 12.97 12.11
CA LEU A 282 3.92 13.69 11.07
C LEU A 282 2.41 13.45 11.17
N ALA A 283 2.00 12.21 11.45
CA ALA A 283 0.61 11.87 11.70
C ALA A 283 0.03 12.64 12.89
N ALA A 284 0.75 12.70 14.01
CA ALA A 284 0.34 13.49 15.18
C ALA A 284 0.20 14.99 14.84
N PHE A 285 1.10 15.53 14.02
CA PHE A 285 1.00 16.90 13.51
C PHE A 285 -0.27 17.11 12.67
N VAL A 286 -0.60 16.16 11.76
CA VAL A 286 -1.82 16.23 10.93
C VAL A 286 -3.06 16.30 11.82
N TYR A 287 -3.19 15.40 12.81
CA TYR A 287 -4.33 15.39 13.73
C TYR A 287 -4.45 16.70 14.51
N ARG A 288 -3.34 17.24 15.01
CA ARG A 288 -3.34 18.53 15.71
C ARG A 288 -3.78 19.69 14.80
N LYS A 289 -3.31 19.69 13.53
CA LYS A 289 -3.60 20.77 12.58
C LYS A 289 -5.05 20.74 12.09
N MET A 290 -5.64 19.54 11.96
CA MET A 290 -7.01 19.36 11.53
C MET A 290 -8.03 19.45 12.66
N GLY A 291 -7.61 19.45 13.93
CA GLY A 291 -8.50 19.52 15.09
C GLY A 291 -9.32 18.25 15.32
N VAL A 292 -8.81 17.07 14.93
CA VAL A 292 -9.51 15.78 14.99
C VAL A 292 -8.71 14.73 15.78
#